data_93a42e7a1c953acc7b311982cb291404
#
_entry.id   93a42e7a1c953acc7b311982cb291404
#
_cell.length_a   1.000
_cell.length_b   1.000
_cell.length_c   1.000
_cell.angle_alpha   90.00
_cell.angle_beta   90.00
_cell.angle_gamma   90.00
#
_symmetry.space_group_name_H-M   'P 1'
#
loop_
_entity.id
_entity.type
_entity.pdbx_description
1 polymer ?
#
loop_
_entity_poly.entity_id
_entity_poly.type
_entity_poly.pdbx_seq_one_letter_code
_entity_poly.pdbx_strand_id
1 'polypeptide(L)'
;QSEKDKARERIADVAPRPLPVIEVTDGQVDPRLILGLEAAAEDDLAARPSHHDGVPDHDHEDFDSAVLILPELTAPDQLTSRIKKLADEHHVLRVKGYAVVSGKPMRLLVQAVGGRVRTQFDRMWAADEPKCGRLVVIAEHDHLDIPAIEAILEG
;
A
#
# COMPACT_ATOMS: atom_id res chain seq x y z
N GLN A 1 -18.64 11.23 15.68
CA GLN A 1 -17.94 11.89 14.56
C GLN A 1 -17.46 10.84 13.58
N SER A 2 -17.77 11.00 12.29
CA SER A 2 -17.34 9.99 11.30
C SER A 2 -15.84 10.07 11.06
N GLU A 3 -15.23 8.97 10.57
CA GLU A 3 -13.81 8.96 10.19
C GLU A 3 -13.49 9.99 9.10
N LYS A 4 -14.45 10.21 8.21
CA LYS A 4 -14.35 11.24 7.15
C LYS A 4 -14.28 12.65 7.73
N ASP A 5 -15.06 12.94 8.77
CA ASP A 5 -15.04 14.27 9.42
C ASP A 5 -13.70 14.52 10.08
N LYS A 6 -13.16 13.53 10.79
CA LYS A 6 -11.82 13.60 11.40
C LYS A 6 -10.73 13.82 10.36
N ALA A 7 -10.82 13.13 9.22
CA ALA A 7 -9.86 13.30 8.13
C ALA A 7 -9.93 14.72 7.54
N ARG A 8 -11.13 15.27 7.34
CA ARG A 8 -11.31 16.65 6.87
C ARG A 8 -10.76 17.67 7.84
N GLU A 9 -11.04 17.53 9.13
CA GLU A 9 -10.49 18.40 10.18
C GLU A 9 -8.96 18.36 10.13
N ARG A 10 -8.36 17.17 10.09
CA ARG A 10 -6.90 17.05 10.06
C ARG A 10 -6.29 17.67 8.80
N ILE A 11 -6.93 17.53 7.64
CA ILE A 11 -6.50 18.21 6.41
C ILE A 11 -6.55 19.72 6.58
N ALA A 12 -7.64 20.23 7.15
CA ALA A 12 -7.81 21.68 7.38
C ALA A 12 -6.76 22.24 8.36
N ASP A 13 -6.38 21.47 9.38
CA ASP A 13 -5.40 21.87 10.38
C ASP A 13 -3.97 21.96 9.83
N VAL A 14 -3.60 21.07 8.91
CA VAL A 14 -2.23 21.02 8.37
C VAL A 14 -2.07 21.76 7.04
N ALA A 15 -3.15 22.04 6.35
CA ALA A 15 -3.09 22.72 5.05
C ALA A 15 -2.83 24.23 5.23
N PRO A 16 -1.83 24.81 4.54
CA PRO A 16 -1.51 26.24 4.63
C PRO A 16 -2.61 27.14 4.06
N ARG A 17 -3.56 26.57 3.34
CA ARG A 17 -4.72 27.22 2.73
C ARG A 17 -5.88 26.23 2.59
N PRO A 18 -7.13 26.69 2.47
CA PRO A 18 -8.25 25.80 2.20
C PRO A 18 -8.03 24.99 0.91
N LEU A 19 -8.14 23.68 1.02
CA LEU A 19 -8.01 22.75 -0.10
C LEU A 19 -9.38 22.16 -0.47
N PRO A 20 -9.72 22.05 -1.75
CA PRO A 20 -10.90 21.30 -2.17
C PRO A 20 -10.70 19.81 -1.84
N VAL A 21 -11.61 19.25 -1.06
CA VAL A 21 -11.60 17.83 -0.68
C VAL A 21 -12.69 17.09 -1.46
N ILE A 22 -12.29 16.13 -2.27
CA ILE A 22 -13.18 15.32 -3.09
C ILE A 22 -13.24 13.92 -2.49
N GLU A 23 -14.43 13.45 -2.16
CA GLU A 23 -14.63 12.07 -1.73
C GLU A 23 -14.65 11.14 -2.93
N VAL A 24 -13.85 10.08 -2.84
CA VAL A 24 -13.80 9.04 -3.87
C VAL A 24 -14.04 7.66 -3.24
N THR A 25 -14.64 6.76 -3.99
CA THR A 25 -14.82 5.37 -3.60
C THR A 25 -13.94 4.49 -4.49
N ASP A 26 -13.12 3.65 -3.85
CA ASP A 26 -12.22 2.73 -4.56
C ASP A 26 -11.29 3.38 -5.60
N GLY A 27 -10.93 4.65 -5.37
CA GLY A 27 -10.08 5.41 -6.30
C GLY A 27 -10.78 5.83 -7.60
N GLN A 28 -12.09 5.64 -7.69
CA GLN A 28 -12.86 6.07 -8.85
C GLN A 28 -13.17 7.57 -8.73
N VAL A 29 -12.56 8.35 -9.59
CA VAL A 29 -12.73 9.80 -9.67
C VAL A 29 -12.73 10.22 -11.14
N ASP A 30 -13.48 11.25 -11.48
CA ASP A 30 -13.42 11.82 -12.83
C ASP A 30 -12.00 12.36 -13.09
N PRO A 31 -11.29 11.84 -14.12
CA PRO A 31 -9.92 12.28 -14.42
C PRO A 31 -9.79 13.81 -14.58
N ARG A 32 -10.85 14.49 -15.03
CA ARG A 32 -10.86 15.94 -15.17
C ARG A 32 -10.69 16.69 -13.85
N LEU A 33 -11.14 16.09 -12.75
CA LEU A 33 -10.96 16.66 -11.41
C LEU A 33 -9.51 16.54 -10.91
N ILE A 34 -8.80 15.48 -11.34
CA ILE A 34 -7.41 15.25 -10.95
C ILE A 34 -6.44 16.03 -11.85
N LEU A 35 -6.71 16.05 -13.15
CA LEU A 35 -5.84 16.69 -14.14
C LEU A 35 -5.89 18.21 -14.07
N GLY A 36 -6.82 18.77 -13.28
CA GLY A 36 -6.88 20.22 -13.05
C GLY A 36 -6.93 21.01 -14.33
N LEU A 37 -7.67 20.53 -15.34
CA LEU A 37 -7.75 21.13 -16.65
C LEU A 37 -8.08 22.62 -16.51
N GLU A 38 -7.19 23.47 -16.99
CA GLU A 38 -7.20 24.94 -16.90
C GLU A 38 -6.72 25.55 -15.57
N ALA A 39 -6.06 24.78 -14.70
CA ALA A 39 -5.61 25.28 -13.40
C ALA A 39 -4.28 26.06 -13.45
N ALA A 40 -3.72 26.37 -14.62
CA ALA A 40 -2.46 27.12 -14.80
C ALA A 40 -1.29 26.68 -13.87
N ALA A 41 -1.40 25.46 -13.33
CA ALA A 41 -0.39 24.89 -12.45
C ALA A 41 0.93 24.62 -13.18
N GLU A 42 0.82 24.45 -14.49
CA GLU A 42 1.92 24.16 -15.41
C GLU A 42 2.70 25.43 -15.79
N ASP A 43 2.07 26.60 -15.64
CA ASP A 43 2.69 27.87 -15.99
C ASP A 43 3.64 28.41 -14.91
N ASP A 44 3.63 27.81 -13.72
CA ASP A 44 4.37 28.30 -12.56
C ASP A 44 5.14 27.20 -11.79
N LEU A 45 5.63 26.20 -12.51
CA LEU A 45 6.39 25.09 -11.91
C LEU A 45 7.71 25.58 -11.26
N ALA A 46 8.32 26.63 -11.83
CA ALA A 46 9.60 27.16 -11.34
C ALA A 46 9.45 28.00 -10.05
N ALA A 47 8.26 28.53 -9.76
CA ALA A 47 8.01 29.33 -8.57
C ALA A 47 7.44 28.49 -7.40
N ARG A 48 7.17 27.20 -7.63
CA ARG A 48 6.68 26.30 -6.57
C ARG A 48 7.86 25.66 -5.86
N PRO A 49 8.05 25.94 -4.56
CA PRO A 49 9.06 25.21 -3.80
C PRO A 49 8.74 23.72 -3.84
N SER A 50 9.73 22.93 -4.16
CA SER A 50 9.66 21.49 -4.01
C SER A 50 9.49 21.15 -2.52
N HIS A 51 8.81 20.06 -2.21
CA HIS A 51 8.77 19.52 -0.85
C HIS A 51 10.20 19.27 -0.30
N HIS A 52 11.18 19.13 -1.17
CA HIS A 52 12.59 18.92 -0.83
C HIS A 52 13.41 20.22 -0.75
N ASP A 53 12.83 21.38 -1.09
CA ASP A 53 13.54 22.65 -1.03
C ASP A 53 13.63 23.14 0.42
N GLY A 54 14.81 23.05 0.98
CA GLY A 54 15.13 23.63 2.30
C GLY A 54 15.03 22.66 3.49
N VAL A 55 14.85 21.37 3.27
CA VAL A 55 14.98 20.36 4.33
C VAL A 55 16.31 19.66 4.14
N PRO A 56 17.32 19.94 4.99
CA PRO A 56 18.54 19.17 4.99
C PRO A 56 18.22 17.80 5.54
N ASP A 57 18.52 16.79 4.75
CA ASP A 57 18.48 15.37 5.11
C ASP A 57 17.10 14.88 5.57
N HIS A 58 16.31 14.34 4.64
CA HIS A 58 15.17 13.52 5.03
C HIS A 58 15.75 12.24 5.63
N ASP A 59 15.49 12.04 6.90
CA ASP A 59 15.67 10.76 7.57
C ASP A 59 14.84 9.73 6.80
N HIS A 60 15.49 8.97 5.92
CA HIS A 60 14.86 7.92 5.11
C HIS A 60 14.65 6.63 5.92
N GLU A 61 14.79 6.71 7.24
CA GLU A 61 14.73 5.59 8.15
C GLU A 61 13.36 5.35 8.79
N ASP A 62 12.31 6.01 8.29
CA ASP A 62 10.96 5.84 8.86
C ASP A 62 10.34 4.47 8.57
N PHE A 63 10.88 3.71 7.61
CA PHE A 63 10.27 2.47 7.14
C PHE A 63 11.32 1.39 6.85
N ASP A 64 11.01 0.19 7.28
CA ASP A 64 11.74 -1.02 6.92
C ASP A 64 10.98 -1.83 5.87
N SER A 65 11.70 -2.58 5.05
CA SER A 65 11.07 -3.45 4.06
C SER A 65 11.79 -4.79 3.94
N ALA A 66 11.03 -5.85 3.71
CA ALA A 66 11.55 -7.18 3.42
C ALA A 66 10.78 -7.86 2.29
N VAL A 67 11.47 -8.79 1.62
CA VAL A 67 10.86 -9.71 0.67
C VAL A 67 10.74 -11.06 1.33
N LEU A 68 9.50 -11.54 1.49
CA LEU A 68 9.19 -12.82 2.09
C LEU A 68 8.76 -13.82 1.04
N ILE A 69 9.20 -15.05 1.20
CA ILE A 69 8.79 -16.17 0.35
C ILE A 69 7.60 -16.85 1.01
N LEU A 70 6.54 -17.04 0.24
CA LEU A 70 5.35 -17.75 0.71
C LEU A 70 5.33 -19.18 0.21
N PRO A 71 4.99 -20.13 1.06
CA PRO A 71 4.66 -21.48 0.62
C PRO A 71 3.41 -21.47 -0.28
N GLU A 72 3.18 -22.55 -0.99
CA GLU A 72 1.96 -22.72 -1.77
C GLU A 72 0.73 -22.73 -0.86
N LEU A 73 -0.25 -21.89 -1.19
CA LEU A 73 -1.47 -21.72 -0.40
C LEU A 73 -2.51 -22.79 -0.78
N THR A 74 -3.04 -23.48 0.20
CA THR A 74 -4.20 -24.36 0.03
C THR A 74 -5.52 -23.62 0.26
N ALA A 75 -5.51 -22.56 1.06
CA ALA A 75 -6.67 -21.75 1.43
C ALA A 75 -6.35 -20.24 1.30
N PRO A 76 -6.51 -19.64 0.10
CA PRO A 76 -6.14 -18.24 -0.14
C PRO A 76 -6.89 -17.23 0.73
N ASP A 77 -8.09 -17.55 1.19
CA ASP A 77 -8.88 -16.66 2.06
C ASP A 77 -8.20 -16.45 3.43
N GLN A 78 -7.44 -17.43 3.91
CA GLN A 78 -6.69 -17.31 5.15
C GLN A 78 -5.58 -16.25 5.04
N LEU A 79 -4.98 -16.06 3.87
CA LEU A 79 -3.95 -15.05 3.67
C LEU A 79 -4.47 -13.64 3.95
N THR A 80 -5.73 -13.35 3.59
CA THR A 80 -6.35 -12.06 3.89
C THR A 80 -6.41 -11.80 5.38
N SER A 81 -6.81 -12.80 6.17
CA SER A 81 -6.89 -12.67 7.64
C SER A 81 -5.50 -12.53 8.27
N ARG A 82 -4.51 -13.28 7.77
CA ARG A 82 -3.12 -13.21 8.22
C ARG A 82 -2.50 -11.83 7.95
N ILE A 83 -2.72 -11.27 6.76
CA ILE A 83 -2.22 -9.92 6.43
C ILE A 83 -2.88 -8.84 7.30
N LYS A 84 -4.19 -8.96 7.61
CA LYS A 84 -4.84 -8.04 8.55
C LYS A 84 -4.19 -8.11 9.93
N LYS A 85 -3.92 -9.33 10.40
CA LYS A 85 -3.22 -9.53 11.68
C LYS A 85 -1.83 -8.87 11.69
N LEU A 86 -1.08 -8.95 10.58
CA LEU A 86 0.20 -8.24 10.46
C LEU A 86 0.07 -6.73 10.59
N ALA A 87 -0.97 -6.15 9.99
CA ALA A 87 -1.22 -4.71 10.12
C ALA A 87 -1.56 -4.30 11.55
N ASP A 88 -2.31 -5.14 12.27
CA ASP A 88 -2.77 -4.84 13.61
C ASP A 88 -1.70 -5.08 14.69
N GLU A 89 -0.87 -6.13 14.54
CA GLU A 89 0.06 -6.59 15.57
C GLU A 89 1.53 -6.21 15.30
N HIS A 90 1.91 -5.99 14.04
CA HIS A 90 3.31 -5.76 13.63
C HIS A 90 3.52 -4.46 12.86
N HIS A 91 2.59 -3.50 12.98
CA HIS A 91 2.71 -2.19 12.32
C HIS A 91 3.05 -2.26 10.82
N VAL A 92 2.56 -3.33 10.15
CA VAL A 92 2.75 -3.49 8.72
C VAL A 92 1.84 -2.52 7.98
N LEU A 93 2.46 -1.60 7.25
CA LEU A 93 1.78 -0.53 6.54
C LEU A 93 1.35 -0.94 5.15
N ARG A 94 2.17 -1.76 4.47
CA ARG A 94 1.91 -2.19 3.10
C ARG A 94 2.40 -3.59 2.83
N VAL A 95 1.60 -4.34 2.10
CA VAL A 95 2.00 -5.64 1.54
C VAL A 95 1.66 -5.65 0.06
N LYS A 96 2.62 -6.07 -0.78
CA LYS A 96 2.41 -6.21 -2.21
C LYS A 96 3.18 -7.41 -2.76
N GLY A 97 2.55 -8.17 -3.62
CA GLY A 97 3.20 -9.29 -4.28
C GLY A 97 2.21 -10.28 -4.86
N TYR A 98 2.60 -11.53 -4.87
CA TYR A 98 1.76 -12.60 -5.41
C TYR A 98 2.04 -13.91 -4.68
N ALA A 99 1.04 -14.78 -4.69
CA ALA A 99 1.09 -16.11 -4.10
C ALA A 99 0.77 -17.21 -5.14
N VAL A 100 1.30 -18.39 -4.88
CA VAL A 100 0.91 -19.61 -5.55
C VAL A 100 -0.26 -20.22 -4.80
N VAL A 101 -1.32 -20.58 -5.52
CA VAL A 101 -2.47 -21.26 -4.94
C VAL A 101 -2.56 -22.66 -5.53
N SER A 102 -2.68 -23.66 -4.67
CA SER A 102 -2.74 -25.06 -5.05
C SER A 102 -3.87 -25.33 -6.05
N GLY A 103 -3.56 -26.06 -7.11
CA GLY A 103 -4.52 -26.37 -8.16
C GLY A 103 -4.94 -25.18 -9.04
N LYS A 104 -4.37 -23.98 -8.87
CA LYS A 104 -4.65 -22.84 -9.74
C LYS A 104 -3.49 -22.55 -10.69
N PRO A 105 -3.75 -22.38 -12.00
CA PRO A 105 -2.71 -22.05 -12.96
C PRO A 105 -2.34 -20.57 -12.97
N MET A 106 -3.16 -19.73 -12.34
CA MET A 106 -2.97 -18.27 -12.25
C MET A 106 -2.32 -17.92 -10.92
N ARG A 107 -1.52 -16.87 -10.92
CA ARG A 107 -0.97 -16.32 -9.68
C ARG A 107 -2.01 -15.45 -8.98
N LEU A 108 -2.01 -15.47 -7.66
CA LEU A 108 -2.85 -14.63 -6.84
C LEU A 108 -2.10 -13.33 -6.52
N LEU A 109 -2.50 -12.22 -7.14
CA LEU A 109 -2.00 -10.89 -6.78
C LEU A 109 -2.53 -10.50 -5.42
N VAL A 110 -1.64 -9.97 -4.58
CA VAL A 110 -1.92 -9.51 -3.23
C VAL A 110 -1.54 -8.05 -3.11
N GLN A 111 -2.44 -7.23 -2.59
CA GLN A 111 -2.20 -5.82 -2.29
C GLN A 111 -2.88 -5.46 -0.98
N ALA A 112 -2.14 -4.85 -0.07
CA ALA A 112 -2.69 -4.37 1.19
C ALA A 112 -2.09 -3.02 1.57
N VAL A 113 -2.91 -2.20 2.20
CA VAL A 113 -2.53 -0.95 2.87
C VAL A 113 -3.21 -0.97 4.24
N GLY A 114 -2.42 -1.12 5.29
CA GLY A 114 -2.93 -1.45 6.62
C GLY A 114 -3.85 -2.67 6.55
N GLY A 115 -4.98 -2.64 7.25
CA GLY A 115 -5.97 -3.73 7.26
C GLY A 115 -6.80 -3.87 5.99
N ARG A 116 -6.61 -3.03 4.96
CA ARG A 116 -7.33 -3.11 3.68
C ARG A 116 -6.61 -4.05 2.73
N VAL A 117 -7.06 -5.27 2.63
CA VAL A 117 -6.45 -6.32 1.81
C VAL A 117 -7.31 -6.59 0.58
N ARG A 118 -6.69 -6.64 -0.60
CA ARG A 118 -7.29 -7.06 -1.87
C ARG A 118 -6.46 -8.19 -2.47
N THR A 119 -7.16 -9.23 -2.90
CA THR A 119 -6.56 -10.36 -3.62
C THR A 119 -7.35 -10.62 -4.90
N GLN A 120 -6.65 -10.92 -5.98
CA GLN A 120 -7.28 -11.30 -7.25
C GLN A 120 -6.33 -12.16 -8.07
N PHE A 121 -6.86 -13.10 -8.83
CA PHE A 121 -6.08 -13.78 -9.85
C PHE A 121 -5.84 -12.82 -11.02
N ASP A 122 -4.57 -12.57 -11.39
CA ASP A 122 -4.22 -11.56 -12.41
C ASP A 122 -3.84 -12.20 -13.75
N ARG A 123 -2.91 -13.14 -13.76
CA ARG A 123 -2.46 -13.81 -15.00
C ARG A 123 -1.93 -15.21 -14.73
N MET A 124 -1.76 -15.98 -15.80
CA MET A 124 -1.03 -17.25 -15.76
C MET A 124 0.44 -17.01 -15.40
N TRP A 125 1.04 -17.97 -14.71
CA TRP A 125 2.49 -18.01 -14.57
C TRP A 125 3.13 -18.15 -15.95
N ALA A 126 4.17 -17.38 -16.24
CA ALA A 126 4.94 -17.55 -17.47
C ALA A 126 5.76 -18.84 -17.41
N ALA A 127 6.09 -19.41 -18.59
CA ALA A 127 6.79 -20.68 -18.66
C ALA A 127 8.20 -20.65 -18.04
N ASP A 128 8.84 -19.49 -18.08
CA ASP A 128 10.17 -19.20 -17.53
C ASP A 128 10.12 -18.55 -16.14
N GLU A 129 8.93 -18.30 -15.60
CA GLU A 129 8.75 -17.68 -14.28
C GLU A 129 8.74 -18.75 -13.19
N PRO A 130 9.61 -18.66 -12.16
CA PRO A 130 9.56 -19.55 -11.03
C PRO A 130 8.22 -19.44 -10.31
N LYS A 131 7.50 -20.54 -10.18
CA LYS A 131 6.25 -20.59 -9.39
C LYS A 131 6.59 -20.52 -7.90
N CYS A 132 6.74 -19.31 -7.39
CA CYS A 132 7.09 -19.06 -6.01
C CYS A 132 6.31 -17.83 -5.51
N GLY A 133 5.60 -17.97 -4.41
CA GLY A 133 4.93 -16.83 -3.77
C GLY A 133 5.96 -15.85 -3.19
N ARG A 134 5.77 -14.56 -3.44
CA ARG A 134 6.63 -13.50 -2.90
C ARG A 134 5.79 -12.31 -2.48
N LEU A 135 6.03 -11.83 -1.26
CA LEU A 135 5.45 -10.60 -0.74
C LEU A 135 6.54 -9.62 -0.35
N VAL A 136 6.44 -8.39 -0.79
CA VAL A 136 7.15 -7.26 -0.23
C VAL A 136 6.31 -6.72 0.92
N VAL A 137 6.88 -6.67 2.11
CA VAL A 137 6.27 -6.13 3.32
C VAL A 137 6.99 -4.86 3.70
N ILE A 138 6.25 -3.80 4.01
CA ILE A 138 6.77 -2.53 4.51
C ILE A 138 6.12 -2.27 5.86
N ALA A 139 6.93 -2.01 6.87
CA ALA A 139 6.52 -1.68 8.23
C ALA A 139 7.15 -0.36 8.70
N GLU A 140 6.68 0.18 9.80
CA GLU A 140 7.39 1.25 10.50
C GLU A 140 8.77 0.77 10.93
N HIS A 141 9.72 1.70 11.01
CA HIS A 141 11.08 1.39 11.43
C HIS A 141 11.11 0.66 12.77
N ASP A 142 12.03 -0.31 12.93
CA ASP A 142 12.17 -1.18 14.09
C ASP A 142 10.98 -2.12 14.38
N HIS A 143 9.95 -2.17 13.52
CA HIS A 143 8.80 -3.06 13.69
C HIS A 143 8.80 -4.29 12.74
N LEU A 144 9.83 -4.44 11.91
CA LEU A 144 9.92 -5.52 10.94
C LEU A 144 10.54 -6.80 11.56
N ASP A 145 9.81 -7.45 12.45
CA ASP A 145 10.19 -8.78 12.98
C ASP A 145 9.89 -9.87 11.94
N ILE A 146 10.90 -10.14 11.09
CA ILE A 146 10.76 -11.09 9.97
C ILE A 146 10.33 -12.49 10.47
N PRO A 147 10.95 -13.11 11.48
CA PRO A 147 10.52 -14.42 11.99
C PRO A 147 9.06 -14.46 12.44
N ALA A 148 8.60 -13.45 13.16
CA ALA A 148 7.21 -13.36 13.61
C ALA A 148 6.24 -13.16 12.45
N ILE A 149 6.61 -12.34 11.46
CA ILE A 149 5.80 -12.09 10.27
C ILE A 149 5.68 -13.37 9.41
N GLU A 150 6.78 -14.10 9.20
CA GLU A 150 6.79 -15.37 8.49
C GLU A 150 5.90 -16.41 9.19
N ALA A 151 6.02 -16.55 10.50
CA ALA A 151 5.19 -17.47 11.28
C ALA A 151 3.68 -17.17 11.13
N ILE A 152 3.28 -15.90 11.07
CA ILE A 152 1.89 -15.50 10.84
C ILE A 152 1.45 -15.82 9.42
N LEU A 153 2.32 -15.60 8.42
CA LEU A 153 2.00 -15.84 7.01
C LEU A 153 1.92 -17.36 6.69
N GLU A 154 2.66 -18.19 7.37
CA GLU A 154 2.65 -19.63 7.19
C GLU A 154 1.49 -20.31 7.94
N GLY A 155 1.06 -19.78 9.07
CA GLY A 155 -0.12 -20.20 9.85
C GLY A 155 0.10 -21.22 10.82
#